data_5e52910f67b091465dade85b56010676
#
_entry.id   5e52910f67b091465dade85b56010676
#
_cell.length_a   1.000
_cell.length_b   1.000
_cell.length_c   1.000
_cell.angle_alpha   90.00
_cell.angle_beta   90.00
_cell.angle_gamma   90.00
#
_symmetry.space_group_name_H-M   'P 1'
#
loop_
_entity.id
_entity.type
_entity.pdbx_description
1 polymer ?
#
loop_
_entity_poly.entity_id
_entity_poly.type
_entity_poly.pdbx_seq_one_letter_code
_entity_poly.pdbx_strand_id
1 'polypeptide(L)'
;SEDYGFFDGKEKDRDKSVIFASVATLGRPEYLNETYFPADYFDYVIIDEFHHAVTDQYRRIVDYFQPQFLLGLTATPERMDGKNIYEICDYNVPYQISLKEAINKGMLVPFHYYGVYDETDYSGLRIAKGRYDEQELNQAYIGNERRYDLIYKYYRKYRSARAIGFCCSRQHAEDMAKEFCQRGIASAAVYSGENGAYAEERNEAIRKLKNGEIRVIFSVDMFNEGVDIASLDMVMFLRPTESPVVFLQQ
;
A
#
# COMPACT_ATOMS: atom_id res chain seq x y z
N SER A 1 -12.80 -30.56 4.45
CA SER A 1 -12.12 -29.91 3.31
C SER A 1 -12.62 -28.50 3.24
N GLU A 2 -11.71 -27.55 3.29
CA GLU A 2 -12.03 -26.16 3.12
C GLU A 2 -12.56 -25.95 1.71
N ASP A 3 -13.76 -25.33 1.58
CA ASP A 3 -14.46 -25.16 0.32
C ASP A 3 -14.11 -23.80 -0.33
N TYR A 4 -12.83 -23.40 -0.21
CA TYR A 4 -12.28 -22.25 -0.90
C TYR A 4 -11.04 -22.63 -1.71
N GLY A 5 -10.71 -21.82 -2.71
CA GLY A 5 -9.53 -21.99 -3.55
C GLY A 5 -8.94 -20.64 -3.98
N PHE A 6 -7.79 -20.71 -4.67
CA PHE A 6 -7.06 -19.56 -5.15
C PHE A 6 -6.95 -19.56 -6.67
N PHE A 7 -7.10 -18.37 -7.26
CA PHE A 7 -6.93 -18.16 -8.68
C PHE A 7 -5.94 -17.01 -8.93
N ASP A 8 -4.66 -17.34 -8.91
CA ASP A 8 -3.59 -16.36 -8.96
C ASP A 8 -2.46 -16.79 -9.94
N GLY A 9 -1.25 -16.24 -9.80
CA GLY A 9 -0.09 -16.59 -10.61
C GLY A 9 0.38 -18.04 -10.45
N LYS A 10 0.02 -18.71 -9.35
CA LYS A 10 0.49 -20.05 -8.98
C LYS A 10 -0.63 -21.08 -9.05
N GLU A 11 -1.78 -20.78 -8.50
CA GLU A 11 -2.93 -21.68 -8.38
C GLU A 11 -4.07 -21.28 -9.34
N LYS A 12 -4.85 -22.26 -9.79
CA LYS A 12 -5.93 -22.08 -10.77
C LYS A 12 -7.17 -22.90 -10.37
N ASP A 13 -7.56 -22.79 -9.10
CA ASP A 13 -8.75 -23.48 -8.59
C ASP A 13 -10.03 -22.96 -9.26
N ARG A 14 -10.95 -23.87 -9.59
CA ARG A 14 -12.25 -23.54 -10.22
C ARG A 14 -13.44 -24.11 -9.45
N ASP A 15 -13.34 -25.36 -9.04
CA ASP A 15 -14.46 -26.12 -8.48
C ASP A 15 -14.56 -25.90 -6.96
N LYS A 16 -14.70 -24.65 -6.55
CA LYS A 16 -14.80 -24.23 -5.15
C LYS A 16 -15.94 -23.25 -4.95
N SER A 17 -16.61 -23.33 -3.80
CA SER A 17 -17.68 -22.39 -3.47
C SER A 17 -17.19 -20.96 -3.29
N VAL A 18 -15.93 -20.78 -2.86
CA VAL A 18 -15.29 -19.47 -2.74
C VAL A 18 -13.97 -19.47 -3.47
N ILE A 19 -13.73 -18.50 -4.34
CA ILE A 19 -12.47 -18.33 -5.07
C ILE A 19 -11.88 -16.97 -4.76
N PHE A 20 -10.67 -16.96 -4.20
CA PHE A 20 -9.86 -15.76 -4.05
C PHE A 20 -9.01 -15.55 -5.30
N ALA A 21 -9.37 -14.57 -6.10
CA ALA A 21 -8.73 -14.32 -7.39
C ALA A 21 -7.87 -13.06 -7.40
N SER A 22 -6.67 -13.17 -7.97
CA SER A 22 -5.87 -12.00 -8.32
C SER A 22 -6.43 -11.37 -9.60
N VAL A 23 -6.68 -10.05 -9.57
CA VAL A 23 -7.15 -9.29 -10.74
C VAL A 23 -6.19 -9.42 -11.92
N ALA A 24 -4.87 -9.39 -11.65
CA ALA A 24 -3.85 -9.55 -12.68
C ALA A 24 -3.90 -10.88 -13.41
N THR A 25 -4.42 -11.92 -12.76
CA THR A 25 -4.63 -13.25 -13.37
C THR A 25 -6.01 -13.36 -13.98
N LEU A 26 -7.07 -13.17 -13.18
CA LEU A 26 -8.45 -13.37 -13.63
C LEU A 26 -8.83 -12.42 -14.77
N GLY A 27 -8.33 -11.18 -14.77
CA GLY A 27 -8.61 -10.18 -15.81
C GLY A 27 -7.93 -10.44 -17.17
N ARG A 28 -7.29 -11.60 -17.37
CA ARG A 28 -6.75 -11.99 -18.66
C ARG A 28 -7.86 -12.56 -19.56
N PRO A 29 -7.87 -12.22 -20.87
CA PRO A 29 -8.93 -12.69 -21.79
C PRO A 29 -9.05 -14.21 -21.87
N GLU A 30 -7.97 -14.94 -21.63
CA GLU A 30 -7.94 -16.40 -21.66
C GLU A 30 -8.82 -17.07 -20.60
N TYR A 31 -9.19 -16.34 -19.54
CA TYR A 31 -10.04 -16.84 -18.45
C TYR A 31 -11.48 -16.31 -18.51
N LEU A 32 -11.68 -15.17 -19.16
CA LEU A 32 -12.99 -14.51 -19.30
C LEU A 32 -13.69 -14.99 -20.58
N ASN A 33 -14.17 -16.23 -20.57
CA ASN A 33 -14.88 -16.84 -21.69
C ASN A 33 -15.78 -18.00 -21.22
N GLU A 34 -16.74 -18.38 -22.05
CA GLU A 34 -17.73 -19.39 -21.75
C GLU A 34 -17.14 -20.78 -21.41
N THR A 35 -15.94 -21.10 -21.90
CA THR A 35 -15.29 -22.39 -21.65
C THR A 35 -14.61 -22.43 -20.29
N TYR A 36 -14.06 -21.32 -19.84
CA TYR A 36 -13.27 -21.26 -18.61
C TYR A 36 -14.12 -20.79 -17.43
N PHE A 37 -14.58 -19.55 -17.45
CA PHE A 37 -15.55 -18.99 -16.53
C PHE A 37 -16.66 -18.33 -17.33
N PRO A 38 -17.84 -18.96 -17.47
CA PRO A 38 -19.04 -18.33 -18.03
C PRO A 38 -19.38 -17.02 -17.32
N ALA A 39 -20.05 -16.12 -18.00
CA ALA A 39 -20.37 -14.80 -17.46
C ALA A 39 -21.22 -14.87 -16.16
N ASP A 40 -22.05 -15.89 -16.03
CA ASP A 40 -22.92 -16.17 -14.87
C ASP A 40 -22.32 -17.17 -13.86
N TYR A 41 -21.00 -17.44 -13.95
CA TYR A 41 -20.34 -18.46 -13.11
C TYR A 41 -20.39 -18.12 -11.61
N PHE A 42 -20.32 -16.85 -11.24
CA PHE A 42 -20.34 -16.40 -9.87
C PHE A 42 -21.66 -15.72 -9.52
N ASP A 43 -22.36 -16.20 -8.49
CA ASP A 43 -23.53 -15.52 -7.94
C ASP A 43 -23.17 -14.22 -7.23
N TYR A 44 -22.02 -14.21 -6.56
CA TYR A 44 -21.51 -13.08 -5.78
C TYR A 44 -20.10 -12.73 -6.25
N VAL A 45 -19.86 -11.45 -6.52
CA VAL A 45 -18.52 -10.91 -6.79
C VAL A 45 -18.22 -9.82 -5.79
N ILE A 46 -17.14 -9.99 -5.05
CA ILE A 46 -16.64 -8.99 -4.09
C ILE A 46 -15.30 -8.48 -4.59
N ILE A 47 -15.17 -7.18 -4.77
CA ILE A 47 -13.95 -6.53 -5.24
C ILE A 47 -13.40 -5.67 -4.13
N ASP A 48 -12.26 -6.08 -3.59
CA ASP A 48 -11.48 -5.25 -2.68
C ASP A 48 -10.69 -4.19 -3.44
N GLU A 49 -10.35 -3.10 -2.77
CA GLU A 49 -9.72 -1.91 -3.39
C GLU A 49 -10.48 -1.42 -4.63
N PHE A 50 -11.80 -1.31 -4.49
CA PHE A 50 -12.72 -1.00 -5.60
C PHE A 50 -12.42 0.33 -6.30
N HIS A 51 -11.65 1.22 -5.70
CA HIS A 51 -11.17 2.43 -6.38
C HIS A 51 -10.31 2.13 -7.63
N HIS A 52 -9.79 0.92 -7.78
CA HIS A 52 -9.13 0.46 -9.01
C HIS A 52 -10.11 -0.03 -10.09
N ALA A 53 -11.41 -0.16 -9.81
CA ALA A 53 -12.40 -0.76 -10.71
C ALA A 53 -12.56 -0.04 -12.07
N VAL A 54 -12.08 1.20 -12.18
CA VAL A 54 -12.05 1.96 -13.44
C VAL A 54 -10.82 1.70 -14.31
N THR A 55 -9.87 0.88 -13.84
CA THR A 55 -8.69 0.48 -14.66
C THR A 55 -9.07 -0.66 -15.61
N ASP A 56 -8.36 -0.78 -16.73
CA ASP A 56 -8.71 -1.72 -17.80
C ASP A 56 -8.80 -3.19 -17.33
N GLN A 57 -7.96 -3.60 -16.39
CA GLN A 57 -7.98 -4.98 -15.88
C GLN A 57 -9.21 -5.27 -15.03
N TYR A 58 -9.55 -4.35 -14.12
CA TYR A 58 -10.74 -4.47 -13.29
C TYR A 58 -12.01 -4.35 -14.13
N ARG A 59 -12.05 -3.37 -15.07
CA ARG A 59 -13.20 -3.20 -15.97
C ARG A 59 -13.52 -4.44 -16.76
N ARG A 60 -12.51 -5.14 -17.29
CA ARG A 60 -12.74 -6.42 -17.99
C ARG A 60 -13.46 -7.45 -17.12
N ILE A 61 -13.12 -7.53 -15.84
CA ILE A 61 -13.77 -8.45 -14.89
C ILE A 61 -15.21 -8.00 -14.61
N VAL A 62 -15.39 -6.73 -14.27
CA VAL A 62 -16.69 -6.14 -13.92
C VAL A 62 -17.65 -6.17 -15.10
N ASP A 63 -17.18 -5.86 -16.31
CA ASP A 63 -18.01 -5.80 -17.51
C ASP A 63 -18.33 -7.20 -18.06
N TYR A 64 -17.51 -8.22 -17.72
CA TYR A 64 -17.69 -9.59 -18.18
C TYR A 64 -18.67 -10.39 -17.32
N PHE A 65 -18.44 -10.42 -15.98
CA PHE A 65 -19.28 -11.21 -15.09
C PHE A 65 -20.63 -10.54 -14.85
N GLN A 66 -21.68 -11.38 -14.74
CA GLN A 66 -23.06 -10.98 -14.47
C GLN A 66 -23.55 -11.61 -13.16
N PRO A 67 -22.95 -11.24 -12.02
CA PRO A 67 -23.32 -11.81 -10.73
C PRO A 67 -24.72 -11.32 -10.31
N GLN A 68 -25.39 -12.07 -9.44
CA GLN A 68 -26.61 -11.62 -8.79
C GLN A 68 -26.33 -10.46 -7.83
N PHE A 69 -25.10 -10.39 -7.28
CA PHE A 69 -24.67 -9.34 -6.36
C PHE A 69 -23.21 -8.96 -6.59
N LEU A 70 -22.96 -7.67 -6.83
CA LEU A 70 -21.62 -7.09 -6.90
C LEU A 70 -21.40 -6.18 -5.70
N LEU A 71 -20.33 -6.40 -4.94
CA LEU A 71 -19.91 -5.56 -3.81
C LEU A 71 -18.50 -5.01 -4.06
N GLY A 72 -18.38 -3.69 -4.02
CA GLY A 72 -17.09 -3.00 -3.99
C GLY A 72 -16.74 -2.52 -2.59
N LEU A 73 -15.51 -2.79 -2.14
CA LEU A 73 -14.96 -2.31 -0.88
C LEU A 73 -13.78 -1.37 -1.17
N THR A 74 -13.74 -0.20 -0.56
CA THR A 74 -12.62 0.72 -0.68
C THR A 74 -12.53 1.68 0.49
N ALA A 75 -11.32 1.98 0.94
CA ALA A 75 -11.06 3.03 1.92
C ALA A 75 -11.02 4.43 1.29
N THR A 76 -10.78 4.53 -0.02
CA THR A 76 -10.56 5.79 -0.75
C THR A 76 -11.41 5.84 -2.02
N PRO A 77 -12.73 6.09 -1.90
CA PRO A 77 -13.63 6.12 -3.05
C PRO A 77 -13.38 7.32 -3.99
N GLU A 78 -12.82 8.41 -3.47
CA GLU A 78 -12.54 9.62 -4.24
C GLU A 78 -11.24 9.46 -5.04
N ARG A 79 -11.31 9.81 -6.33
CA ARG A 79 -10.18 9.70 -7.26
C ARG A 79 -9.79 11.06 -7.83
N MET A 80 -8.48 11.28 -7.94
CA MET A 80 -7.91 12.52 -8.50
C MET A 80 -7.98 12.59 -10.04
N ASP A 81 -8.18 11.44 -10.72
CA ASP A 81 -8.23 11.36 -12.19
C ASP A 81 -9.61 11.66 -12.79
N GLY A 82 -10.57 12.07 -11.97
CA GLY A 82 -11.93 12.40 -12.39
C GLY A 82 -12.80 11.22 -12.82
N LYS A 83 -12.28 9.98 -12.75
CA LYS A 83 -13.07 8.78 -13.03
C LYS A 83 -13.95 8.44 -11.83
N ASN A 84 -15.20 8.11 -12.11
CA ASN A 84 -16.22 7.87 -11.10
C ASN A 84 -16.48 6.36 -10.91
N ILE A 85 -16.11 5.82 -9.75
CA ILE A 85 -16.35 4.41 -9.42
C ILE A 85 -17.82 4.15 -9.08
N TYR A 86 -18.55 5.17 -8.65
CA TYR A 86 -19.97 5.02 -8.25
C TYR A 86 -20.89 4.64 -9.42
N GLU A 87 -20.52 5.03 -10.65
CA GLU A 87 -21.26 4.63 -11.86
C GLU A 87 -21.32 3.11 -12.05
N ILE A 88 -20.28 2.39 -11.61
CA ILE A 88 -20.19 0.94 -11.72
C ILE A 88 -21.23 0.24 -10.82
N CYS A 89 -21.63 0.90 -9.73
CA CYS A 89 -22.61 0.40 -8.76
C CYS A 89 -23.93 1.17 -8.83
N ASP A 90 -24.25 1.81 -9.95
CA ASP A 90 -25.45 2.64 -10.13
C ASP A 90 -25.66 3.66 -8.99
N TYR A 91 -24.56 4.22 -8.49
CA TYR A 91 -24.53 5.13 -7.32
C TYR A 91 -25.09 4.53 -6.02
N ASN A 92 -25.20 3.22 -5.93
CA ASN A 92 -25.66 2.56 -4.72
C ASN A 92 -24.51 2.42 -3.72
N VAL A 93 -24.56 3.23 -2.64
CA VAL A 93 -23.58 3.23 -1.55
C VAL A 93 -24.28 2.83 -0.27
N PRO A 94 -24.35 1.53 0.07
CA PRO A 94 -25.11 1.05 1.21
C PRO A 94 -24.48 1.43 2.56
N TYR A 95 -23.17 1.64 2.57
CA TYR A 95 -22.45 2.01 3.79
C TYR A 95 -21.24 2.89 3.48
N GLN A 96 -21.06 3.93 4.28
CA GLN A 96 -19.89 4.80 4.27
C GLN A 96 -19.56 5.24 5.69
N ILE A 97 -18.29 5.22 6.04
CA ILE A 97 -17.79 5.74 7.32
C ILE A 97 -16.52 6.57 7.08
N SER A 98 -16.46 7.77 7.62
CA SER A 98 -15.25 8.58 7.55
C SER A 98 -14.21 8.13 8.58
N LEU A 99 -12.91 8.42 8.32
CA LEU A 99 -11.81 8.18 9.26
C LEU A 99 -12.11 8.76 10.65
N LYS A 100 -12.61 10.00 10.70
CA LYS A 100 -12.99 10.67 11.96
C LYS A 100 -14.09 9.92 12.70
N GLU A 101 -15.10 9.46 11.98
CA GLU A 101 -16.20 8.73 12.58
C GLU A 101 -15.78 7.35 13.08
N ALA A 102 -14.92 6.64 12.32
CA ALA A 102 -14.36 5.35 12.71
C ALA A 102 -13.51 5.47 13.99
N ILE A 103 -12.71 6.53 14.12
CA ILE A 103 -11.96 6.83 15.34
C ILE A 103 -12.94 7.14 16.50
N ASN A 104 -13.95 7.97 16.30
CA ASN A 104 -14.90 8.31 17.33
C ASN A 104 -15.74 7.12 17.81
N LYS A 105 -15.98 6.13 16.95
CA LYS A 105 -16.65 4.88 17.28
C LYS A 105 -15.71 3.83 17.88
N GLY A 106 -14.43 4.13 18.05
CA GLY A 106 -13.42 3.19 18.57
C GLY A 106 -13.08 2.04 17.62
N MET A 107 -13.42 2.14 16.35
CA MET A 107 -13.07 1.16 15.32
C MET A 107 -11.62 1.31 14.88
N LEU A 108 -11.09 2.55 14.92
CA LEU A 108 -9.71 2.88 14.65
C LEU A 108 -9.12 3.65 15.83
N VAL A 109 -7.80 3.53 16.02
CA VAL A 109 -7.08 4.27 17.05
C VAL A 109 -6.86 5.72 16.63
N PRO A 110 -6.92 6.68 17.57
CA PRO A 110 -6.52 8.05 17.28
C PRO A 110 -5.02 8.13 17.02
N PHE A 111 -4.61 9.10 16.23
CA PHE A 111 -3.20 9.36 15.93
C PHE A 111 -2.85 10.83 16.11
N HIS A 112 -1.57 11.11 16.33
CA HIS A 112 -1.01 12.46 16.34
C HIS A 112 -0.20 12.67 15.07
N TYR A 113 -0.51 13.73 14.33
CA TYR A 113 0.25 14.14 13.16
C TYR A 113 1.24 15.23 13.52
N TYR A 114 2.52 15.03 13.15
CA TYR A 114 3.59 15.98 13.39
C TYR A 114 4.25 16.37 12.07
N GLY A 115 4.06 17.60 11.64
CA GLY A 115 4.82 18.19 10.54
C GLY A 115 6.23 18.55 11.02
N VAL A 116 7.25 17.99 10.38
CA VAL A 116 8.65 18.31 10.67
C VAL A 116 9.24 19.04 9.48
N TYR A 117 9.67 20.28 9.70
CA TYR A 117 10.37 21.04 8.67
C TYR A 117 11.79 20.51 8.53
N ASP A 118 12.18 20.13 7.32
CA ASP A 118 13.57 19.87 6.96
C ASP A 118 14.08 20.98 6.02
N GLU A 119 15.39 21.18 6.01
CA GLU A 119 16.05 22.23 5.21
C GLU A 119 16.38 21.76 3.78
N THR A 120 15.81 20.65 3.32
CA THR A 120 16.01 20.13 1.96
C THR A 120 15.47 21.13 0.94
N ASP A 121 16.31 21.57 0.02
CA ASP A 121 15.92 22.47 -1.06
C ASP A 121 15.30 21.67 -2.21
N TYR A 122 14.01 21.85 -2.42
CA TYR A 122 13.25 21.24 -3.50
C TYR A 122 13.10 22.11 -4.73
N SER A 123 13.57 23.39 -4.68
CA SER A 123 13.30 24.38 -5.73
C SER A 123 13.93 24.04 -7.09
N GLY A 124 15.03 23.28 -7.06
CA GLY A 124 15.73 22.82 -8.27
C GLY A 124 15.28 21.47 -8.81
N LEU A 125 14.38 20.76 -8.12
CA LEU A 125 13.98 19.41 -8.50
C LEU A 125 12.93 19.44 -9.62
N ARG A 126 13.11 18.57 -10.62
CA ARG A 126 12.15 18.41 -11.72
C ARG A 126 10.88 17.72 -11.25
N ILE A 127 9.76 18.24 -11.72
CA ILE A 127 8.44 17.61 -11.52
C ILE A 127 7.93 17.14 -12.89
N ALA A 128 7.70 15.84 -13.02
CA ALA A 128 7.12 15.25 -14.23
C ALA A 128 5.83 14.50 -13.85
N LYS A 129 4.71 14.84 -14.53
CA LYS A 129 3.38 14.24 -14.25
C LYS A 129 2.93 14.35 -12.78
N GLY A 130 3.25 15.47 -12.12
CA GLY A 130 2.91 15.72 -10.73
C GLY A 130 3.78 14.94 -9.71
N ARG A 131 4.93 14.41 -10.10
CA ARG A 131 5.87 13.72 -9.20
C ARG A 131 7.27 14.27 -9.37
N TYR A 132 8.00 14.36 -8.26
CA TYR A 132 9.42 14.67 -8.30
C TYR A 132 10.22 13.55 -8.97
N ASP A 133 11.28 13.94 -9.67
CA ASP A 133 12.24 12.99 -10.25
C ASP A 133 12.94 12.20 -9.12
N GLU A 134 12.86 10.86 -9.20
CA GLU A 134 13.41 9.98 -8.16
C GLU A 134 14.93 10.10 -8.01
N GLN A 135 15.64 10.29 -9.12
CA GLN A 135 17.11 10.40 -9.07
C GLN A 135 17.53 11.71 -8.39
N GLU A 136 16.83 12.80 -8.66
CA GLU A 136 17.09 14.09 -8.02
C GLU A 136 16.70 14.08 -6.54
N LEU A 137 15.61 13.41 -6.15
CA LEU A 137 15.28 13.18 -4.74
C LEU A 137 16.37 12.35 -4.03
N ASN A 138 16.91 11.31 -4.69
CA ASN A 138 18.00 10.53 -4.13
C ASN A 138 19.25 11.39 -3.88
N GLN A 139 19.60 12.27 -4.80
CA GLN A 139 20.72 13.19 -4.62
C GLN A 139 20.53 14.16 -3.44
N ALA A 140 19.29 14.57 -3.19
CA ALA A 140 18.98 15.45 -2.07
C ALA A 140 18.95 14.74 -0.71
N TYR A 141 18.64 13.44 -0.69
CA TYR A 141 18.39 12.69 0.54
C TYR A 141 19.56 11.82 0.98
N ILE A 142 20.17 11.08 0.02
CA ILE A 142 21.23 10.12 0.33
C ILE A 142 22.51 10.84 0.68
N GLY A 143 23.14 10.45 1.81
CA GLY A 143 24.32 11.11 2.34
C GLY A 143 24.05 12.48 3.03
N ASN A 144 22.79 12.85 3.25
CA ASN A 144 22.44 14.09 3.93
C ASN A 144 22.38 13.89 5.45
N GLU A 145 23.51 14.04 6.12
CA GLU A 145 23.67 13.84 7.57
C GLU A 145 22.69 14.67 8.40
N ARG A 146 22.42 15.92 7.99
CA ARG A 146 21.48 16.80 8.72
C ARG A 146 20.07 16.24 8.70
N ARG A 147 19.68 15.67 7.55
CA ARG A 147 18.38 15.03 7.39
C ARG A 147 18.29 13.73 8.22
N TYR A 148 19.33 12.91 8.23
CA TYR A 148 19.39 11.70 9.06
C TYR A 148 19.28 12.03 10.54
N ASP A 149 20.03 13.03 11.01
CA ASP A 149 19.98 13.49 12.40
C ASP A 149 18.59 14.00 12.79
N LEU A 150 17.94 14.74 11.88
CA LEU A 150 16.58 15.23 12.08
C LEU A 150 15.57 14.07 12.23
N ILE A 151 15.58 13.12 11.30
CA ILE A 151 14.69 11.95 11.31
C ILE A 151 14.94 11.13 12.58
N TYR A 152 16.19 10.82 12.88
CA TYR A 152 16.57 10.05 14.06
C TYR A 152 16.15 10.75 15.36
N LYS A 153 16.36 12.07 15.47
CA LYS A 153 15.94 12.90 16.61
C LYS A 153 14.44 12.77 16.88
N TYR A 154 13.61 12.89 15.83
CA TYR A 154 12.15 12.79 15.98
C TYR A 154 11.69 11.37 16.26
N TYR A 155 12.28 10.36 15.60
CA TYR A 155 12.05 8.96 15.95
C TYR A 155 12.32 8.70 17.44
N ARG A 156 13.44 9.15 17.97
CA ARG A 156 13.80 9.01 19.40
C ARG A 156 12.87 9.79 20.32
N LYS A 157 12.45 10.98 19.91
CA LYS A 157 11.56 11.84 20.70
C LYS A 157 10.21 11.16 20.95
N TYR A 158 9.66 10.51 19.96
CA TYR A 158 8.33 9.87 20.06
C TYR A 158 8.39 8.42 20.52
N ARG A 159 9.58 7.88 20.76
CA ARG A 159 9.82 6.56 21.40
C ARG A 159 9.03 5.40 20.78
N SER A 160 9.00 5.32 19.48
CA SER A 160 8.35 4.20 18.79
C SER A 160 9.03 2.87 19.10
N ALA A 161 8.22 1.84 19.26
CA ALA A 161 8.69 0.45 19.35
C ALA A 161 8.67 -0.22 17.97
N ARG A 162 7.71 0.15 17.10
CA ARG A 162 7.52 -0.44 15.78
C ARG A 162 7.10 0.63 14.79
N ALA A 163 7.99 0.95 13.85
CA ALA A 163 7.79 2.01 12.88
C ALA A 163 7.90 1.53 11.44
N ILE A 164 7.19 2.23 10.54
CA ILE A 164 7.42 2.16 9.10
C ILE A 164 7.83 3.55 8.60
N GLY A 165 8.86 3.60 7.74
CA GLY A 165 9.29 4.79 7.02
C GLY A 165 9.05 4.62 5.52
N PHE A 166 8.24 5.50 4.90
CA PHE A 166 8.00 5.49 3.46
C PHE A 166 9.07 6.30 2.73
N CYS A 167 9.86 5.63 1.90
CA CYS A 167 10.97 6.19 1.14
C CYS A 167 10.63 6.41 -0.33
N CYS A 168 11.37 7.29 -1.01
CA CYS A 168 11.15 7.61 -2.42
C CYS A 168 11.75 6.57 -3.38
N SER A 169 12.76 5.83 -2.95
CA SER A 169 13.46 4.84 -3.78
C SER A 169 14.03 3.70 -2.95
N ARG A 170 14.44 2.62 -3.62
CA ARG A 170 15.14 1.48 -3.01
C ARG A 170 16.44 1.92 -2.34
N GLN A 171 17.22 2.75 -3.03
CA GLN A 171 18.48 3.26 -2.52
C GLN A 171 18.26 4.10 -1.26
N HIS A 172 17.22 4.95 -1.23
CA HIS A 172 16.85 5.71 -0.04
C HIS A 172 16.43 4.80 1.12
N ALA A 173 15.66 3.73 0.86
CA ALA A 173 15.25 2.78 1.91
C ALA A 173 16.46 2.02 2.49
N GLU A 174 17.39 1.55 1.64
CA GLU A 174 18.64 0.92 2.07
C GLU A 174 19.49 1.86 2.92
N ASP A 175 19.64 3.11 2.48
CA ASP A 175 20.45 4.10 3.15
C ASP A 175 19.87 4.45 4.53
N MET A 176 18.57 4.63 4.62
CA MET A 176 17.88 4.86 5.90
C MET A 176 18.02 3.65 6.85
N ALA A 177 17.87 2.42 6.35
CA ALA A 177 18.03 1.22 7.16
C ALA A 177 19.47 1.10 7.68
N LYS A 178 20.46 1.35 6.83
CA LYS A 178 21.88 1.41 7.20
C LYS A 178 22.13 2.44 8.30
N GLU A 179 21.67 3.67 8.11
CA GLU A 179 21.86 4.78 9.08
C GLU A 179 21.25 4.46 10.45
N PHE A 180 20.06 3.89 10.46
CA PHE A 180 19.42 3.50 11.71
C PHE A 180 20.14 2.32 12.40
N CYS A 181 20.59 1.33 11.65
CA CYS A 181 21.40 0.22 12.18
C CYS A 181 22.72 0.73 12.78
N GLN A 182 23.43 1.65 12.12
CA GLN A 182 24.66 2.25 12.63
C GLN A 182 24.43 3.05 13.93
N ARG A 183 23.23 3.62 14.10
CA ARG A 183 22.81 4.33 15.32
C ARG A 183 22.20 3.41 16.39
N GLY A 184 22.32 2.09 16.22
CA GLY A 184 21.87 1.08 17.18
C GLY A 184 20.37 0.75 17.12
N ILE A 185 19.67 1.12 16.06
CA ILE A 185 18.26 0.79 15.84
C ILE A 185 18.17 -0.29 14.75
N ALA A 186 17.95 -1.54 15.14
CA ALA A 186 17.80 -2.64 14.19
C ALA A 186 16.66 -2.34 13.20
N SER A 187 17.00 -2.30 11.91
CA SER A 187 16.12 -1.85 10.83
C SER A 187 16.34 -2.66 9.58
N ALA A 188 15.33 -2.72 8.70
CA ALA A 188 15.40 -3.37 7.41
C ALA A 188 14.77 -2.50 6.32
N ALA A 189 15.18 -2.70 5.06
CA ALA A 189 14.57 -2.13 3.89
C ALA A 189 13.65 -3.15 3.21
N VAL A 190 12.46 -2.72 2.75
CA VAL A 190 11.51 -3.60 2.04
C VAL A 190 11.06 -2.92 0.75
N TYR A 191 11.36 -3.56 -0.38
CA TYR A 191 11.04 -3.09 -1.72
C TYR A 191 11.03 -4.25 -2.72
N SER A 192 10.55 -4.04 -3.93
CA SER A 192 10.56 -5.04 -5.00
C SER A 192 11.87 -5.01 -5.81
N GLY A 193 12.32 -6.16 -6.31
CA GLY A 193 13.49 -6.31 -7.19
C GLY A 193 14.72 -6.92 -6.50
N GLU A 194 15.91 -6.60 -6.99
CA GLU A 194 17.16 -7.15 -6.43
C GLU A 194 17.40 -6.65 -5.01
N ASN A 195 17.85 -7.54 -4.14
CA ASN A 195 18.06 -7.27 -2.73
C ASN A 195 19.40 -6.58 -2.48
N GLY A 196 19.34 -5.50 -1.68
CA GLY A 196 20.53 -4.85 -1.11
C GLY A 196 20.98 -5.48 0.21
N ALA A 197 21.95 -4.85 0.85
CA ALA A 197 22.57 -5.36 2.09
C ALA A 197 21.62 -5.32 3.32
N TYR A 198 20.63 -4.45 3.31
CA TYR A 198 19.64 -4.27 4.38
C TYR A 198 18.24 -4.70 3.94
N ALA A 199 18.10 -5.28 2.72
CA ALA A 199 16.83 -5.73 2.20
C ALA A 199 16.35 -7.00 2.89
N GLU A 200 15.05 -7.03 3.17
CA GLU A 200 14.34 -8.21 3.69
C GLU A 200 13.10 -8.49 2.82
N GLU A 201 12.73 -9.76 2.77
CA GLU A 201 11.44 -10.13 2.21
C GLU A 201 10.30 -9.57 3.08
N ARG A 202 9.21 -9.14 2.46
CA ARG A 202 8.10 -8.41 3.10
C ARG A 202 7.54 -9.15 4.34
N ASN A 203 7.21 -10.43 4.20
CA ASN A 203 6.60 -11.18 5.28
C ASN A 203 7.58 -11.45 6.43
N GLU A 204 8.84 -11.67 6.08
CA GLU A 204 9.91 -11.85 7.06
C GLU A 204 10.20 -10.55 7.83
N ALA A 205 10.22 -9.41 7.16
CA ALA A 205 10.37 -8.10 7.81
C ALA A 205 9.20 -7.82 8.78
N ILE A 206 7.96 -8.13 8.37
CA ILE A 206 6.78 -8.00 9.24
C ILE A 206 6.92 -8.92 10.46
N ARG A 207 7.32 -10.17 10.27
CA ARG A 207 7.56 -11.12 11.37
C ARG A 207 8.60 -10.58 12.36
N LYS A 208 9.74 -10.12 11.85
CA LYS A 208 10.82 -9.55 12.66
C LYS A 208 10.37 -8.29 13.42
N LEU A 209 9.57 -7.43 12.79
CA LEU A 209 9.02 -6.24 13.42
C LEU A 209 8.05 -6.61 14.55
N LYS A 210 7.15 -7.57 14.32
CA LYS A 210 6.20 -8.06 15.32
C LYS A 210 6.91 -8.66 16.53
N ASN A 211 7.98 -9.40 16.31
CA ASN A 211 8.78 -10.05 17.37
C ASN A 211 9.78 -9.08 18.04
N GLY A 212 9.95 -7.86 17.54
CA GLY A 212 10.90 -6.89 18.08
C GLY A 212 12.38 -7.16 17.73
N GLU A 213 12.63 -8.04 16.77
CA GLU A 213 13.97 -8.32 16.22
C GLU A 213 14.48 -7.10 15.42
N ILE A 214 13.57 -6.40 14.72
CA ILE A 214 13.79 -5.08 14.15
C ILE A 214 12.76 -4.11 14.71
N ARG A 215 13.07 -2.81 14.64
CA ARG A 215 12.20 -1.73 15.14
C ARG A 215 11.63 -0.86 14.05
N VAL A 216 12.30 -0.80 12.90
CA VAL A 216 11.88 0.05 11.77
C VAL A 216 11.98 -0.72 10.46
N ILE A 217 10.95 -0.61 9.66
CA ILE A 217 10.98 -1.00 8.25
C ILE A 217 11.00 0.27 7.41
N PHE A 218 11.97 0.41 6.51
CA PHE A 218 11.97 1.43 5.48
C PHE A 218 11.48 0.84 4.17
N SER A 219 10.41 1.39 3.61
CA SER A 219 9.70 0.76 2.51
C SER A 219 9.53 1.67 1.29
N VAL A 220 9.49 1.04 0.12
CA VAL A 220 9.10 1.68 -1.14
C VAL A 220 7.91 0.92 -1.70
N ASP A 221 6.73 1.54 -1.67
CA ASP A 221 5.45 1.09 -2.25
C ASP A 221 4.93 -0.30 -1.81
N MET A 222 5.65 -1.03 -0.95
CA MET A 222 5.29 -2.39 -0.54
C MET A 222 4.25 -2.45 0.60
N PHE A 223 3.98 -1.32 1.25
CA PHE A 223 3.08 -1.21 2.40
C PHE A 223 1.97 -0.17 2.21
N ASN A 224 1.76 0.28 0.99
CA ASN A 224 0.70 1.24 0.69
C ASN A 224 -0.70 0.61 0.82
N GLU A 225 -0.83 -0.68 0.51
CA GLU A 225 -2.10 -1.40 0.50
C GLU A 225 -1.93 -2.84 1.04
N GLY A 226 -3.01 -3.39 1.61
CA GLY A 226 -3.06 -4.80 2.01
C GLY A 226 -2.14 -5.19 3.16
N VAL A 227 -1.88 -4.30 4.11
CA VAL A 227 -1.03 -4.56 5.27
C VAL A 227 -1.80 -4.33 6.55
N ASP A 228 -1.85 -5.35 7.41
CA ASP A 228 -2.32 -5.24 8.78
C ASP A 228 -1.18 -5.53 9.76
N ILE A 229 -0.65 -4.47 10.37
CA ILE A 229 0.32 -4.54 11.45
C ILE A 229 -0.28 -3.83 12.68
N ALA A 230 -1.19 -4.51 13.36
CA ALA A 230 -1.93 -3.99 14.51
C ALA A 230 -1.05 -3.40 15.62
N SER A 231 0.22 -3.80 15.67
CA SER A 231 1.20 -3.33 16.67
C SER A 231 2.05 -2.15 16.20
N LEU A 232 1.79 -1.59 15.01
CA LEU A 232 2.49 -0.42 14.50
C LEU A 232 2.12 0.82 15.32
N ASP A 233 3.10 1.58 15.76
CA ASP A 233 2.90 2.76 16.61
C ASP A 233 3.46 4.05 16.02
N MET A 234 4.19 3.98 14.87
CA MET A 234 4.69 5.15 14.16
C MET A 234 4.75 4.93 12.66
N VAL A 235 4.36 5.96 11.92
CA VAL A 235 4.57 6.07 10.48
C VAL A 235 5.40 7.32 10.19
N MET A 236 6.43 7.19 9.36
CA MET A 236 7.29 8.29 8.94
C MET A 236 7.18 8.48 7.42
N PHE A 237 6.67 9.62 6.98
CA PHE A 237 6.66 9.99 5.57
C PHE A 237 7.99 10.70 5.24
N LEU A 238 8.92 9.94 4.66
CA LEU A 238 10.28 10.40 4.35
C LEU A 238 10.42 10.82 2.87
N ARG A 239 9.33 10.84 2.15
CA ARG A 239 9.24 11.31 0.77
C ARG A 239 8.11 12.33 0.64
N PRO A 240 8.16 13.23 -0.37
CA PRO A 240 7.02 14.01 -0.73
C PRO A 240 5.89 13.09 -1.20
N THR A 241 4.69 13.30 -0.67
CA THR A 241 3.49 12.57 -1.12
C THR A 241 2.58 13.57 -1.81
N GLU A 242 2.45 13.44 -3.12
CA GLU A 242 1.71 14.39 -3.97
C GLU A 242 0.25 14.00 -4.16
N SER A 243 -0.11 12.76 -3.77
CA SER A 243 -1.47 12.25 -3.85
C SER A 243 -2.09 12.14 -2.46
N PRO A 244 -3.19 12.87 -2.18
CA PRO A 244 -3.95 12.69 -0.94
C PRO A 244 -4.42 11.25 -0.74
N VAL A 245 -4.74 10.54 -1.82
CA VAL A 245 -5.15 9.12 -1.79
C VAL A 245 -4.01 8.24 -1.27
N VAL A 246 -2.80 8.38 -1.83
CA VAL A 246 -1.61 7.64 -1.37
C VAL A 246 -1.28 7.99 0.08
N PHE A 247 -1.41 9.26 0.48
CA PHE A 247 -1.21 9.68 1.86
C PHE A 247 -2.18 9.03 2.84
N LEU A 248 -3.45 8.88 2.44
CA LEU A 248 -4.47 8.24 3.28
C LEU A 248 -4.34 6.71 3.33
N GLN A 249 -3.73 6.09 2.32
CA GLN A 249 -3.47 4.64 2.26
C GLN A 249 -2.22 4.24 3.07
N GLN A 250 -1.28 5.13 3.25
CA GLN A 250 -0.08 4.95 4.08
C GLN A 250 -0.38 5.17 5.57
#